data_ffc4ae61c6cdc432ac6ed0dc33bf10b6
#
_entry.id   ffc4ae61c6cdc432ac6ed0dc33bf10b6
#
_cell.length_a   1.000
_cell.length_b   1.000
_cell.length_c   1.000
_cell.angle_alpha   90.00
_cell.angle_beta   90.00
_cell.angle_gamma   90.00
#
_symmetry.space_group_name_H-M   'P 1'
#
loop_
_entity.id
_entity.type
_entity.pdbx_description
1 polymer ?
#
loop_
_entity_poly.entity_id
_entity_poly.type
_entity_poly.pdbx_seq_one_letter_code
_entity_poly.pdbx_strand_id
1 'polypeptide(L)'
;MCYLLHRTGAEMFTRDLAMWLRRRGHAVTIFATAFGDMANELRFASIACVTDLADMAARPDVIVGNTHHETVRALLHFHDVPVLTICHDRSDDHGRPAQFTQVVCHVAVDENCAQRLVHEFGIERERIELIQNGVDLSRFPRRGELPQRPRTALVFSNYASNNAQLEEIRAACVQRGLSLDVIGSGTGHHLPDPAEALGRYDIVFGKGRCATEALCTGNAVMVLDPVWGMGEMVTAATVAHARHWNFGRALLIRPITRESVGAELDRYDAEDAGRAGEWMRAHGSLDATLGALESCVQRMVRQHPVIEVPASQRADEMSRYMQDWIRRGNPSAAQVTIALLHQHVAGLQQSFNDHQHMYQARIDALQAEAQRQTEQHAAAQAAQAAQAAQAAQAAQAAQAAQAAQAAQAAQAAQAAQAAQSNAHLDARLAEAEQQTQQARTELALLQAQLREVYASRSWRVTGPLRRISTIVRPGEPNT
;
A
#
# COMPACT_ATOMS: atom_id res chain seq x y z
N MET A 1 -8.20 -18.04 4.02
CA MET A 1 -7.02 -18.02 4.89
C MET A 1 -6.29 -16.72 4.66
N CYS A 2 -5.95 -16.00 5.71
CA CYS A 2 -5.40 -14.64 5.63
C CYS A 2 -4.43 -14.41 6.80
N TYR A 3 -3.38 -13.59 6.62
CA TYR A 3 -2.41 -13.32 7.68
C TYR A 3 -2.97 -12.35 8.73
N LEU A 4 -3.28 -11.14 8.27
CA LEU A 4 -3.87 -10.07 9.11
C LEU A 4 -5.10 -9.53 8.39
N LEU A 5 -6.13 -9.13 9.13
CA LEU A 5 -7.33 -8.53 8.53
C LEU A 5 -7.20 -6.99 8.48
N HIS A 6 -6.17 -6.49 7.82
CA HIS A 6 -5.97 -5.08 7.50
C HIS A 6 -6.41 -4.75 6.06
N ARG A 7 -6.44 -3.46 5.69
CA ARG A 7 -6.86 -3.02 4.35
C ARG A 7 -5.70 -3.05 3.35
N THR A 8 -5.16 -4.24 3.06
CA THR A 8 -4.19 -4.46 1.97
C THR A 8 -4.85 -5.16 0.77
N GLY A 9 -4.10 -5.35 -0.31
CA GLY A 9 -4.67 -5.89 -1.56
C GLY A 9 -5.26 -7.30 -1.41
N ALA A 10 -4.54 -8.23 -0.80
CA ALA A 10 -4.95 -9.61 -0.63
C ALA A 10 -6.09 -9.76 0.40
N GLU A 11 -6.05 -9.00 1.47
CA GLU A 11 -7.09 -8.98 2.49
C GLU A 11 -8.39 -8.37 1.97
N MET A 12 -8.31 -7.29 1.17
CA MET A 12 -9.48 -6.72 0.50
C MET A 12 -10.11 -7.73 -0.47
N PHE A 13 -9.30 -8.48 -1.21
CA PHE A 13 -9.79 -9.57 -2.05
C PHE A 13 -10.47 -10.67 -1.23
N THR A 14 -9.88 -11.05 -0.09
CA THR A 14 -10.46 -12.04 0.84
C THR A 14 -11.83 -11.57 1.35
N ARG A 15 -11.96 -10.30 1.73
CA ARG A 15 -13.22 -9.69 2.13
C ARG A 15 -14.27 -9.76 1.02
N ASP A 16 -13.90 -9.32 -0.17
CA ASP A 16 -14.81 -9.26 -1.31
C ASP A 16 -15.33 -10.67 -1.68
N LEU A 17 -14.43 -11.66 -1.68
CA LEU A 17 -14.80 -13.05 -1.87
C LEU A 17 -15.72 -13.58 -0.76
N ALA A 18 -15.39 -13.32 0.49
CA ALA A 18 -16.19 -13.77 1.62
C ALA A 18 -17.61 -13.17 1.61
N MET A 19 -17.72 -11.87 1.31
CA MET A 19 -19.01 -11.18 1.14
C MET A 19 -19.81 -11.73 -0.04
N TRP A 20 -19.14 -12.02 -1.16
CA TRP A 20 -19.77 -12.65 -2.33
C TRP A 20 -20.34 -14.02 -2.00
N LEU A 21 -19.53 -14.91 -1.47
CA LEU A 21 -19.94 -16.27 -1.11
C LEU A 21 -21.06 -16.28 -0.08
N ARG A 22 -20.98 -15.39 0.93
CA ARG A 22 -22.03 -15.25 1.95
C ARG A 22 -23.37 -14.83 1.33
N ARG A 23 -23.38 -13.86 0.39
CA ARG A 23 -24.60 -13.43 -0.33
C ARG A 23 -25.19 -14.54 -1.18
N ARG A 24 -24.39 -15.47 -1.65
CA ARG A 24 -24.83 -16.63 -2.44
C ARG A 24 -25.23 -17.85 -1.60
N GLY A 25 -25.28 -17.69 -0.27
CA GLY A 25 -25.78 -18.71 0.64
C GLY A 25 -24.72 -19.67 1.17
N HIS A 26 -23.44 -19.47 0.86
CA HIS A 26 -22.37 -20.28 1.43
C HIS A 26 -22.10 -19.91 2.89
N ALA A 27 -21.78 -20.92 3.70
CA ALA A 27 -21.22 -20.73 5.02
C ALA A 27 -19.72 -20.36 4.89
N VAL A 28 -19.34 -19.18 5.40
CA VAL A 28 -17.99 -18.66 5.25
C VAL A 28 -17.37 -18.40 6.63
N THR A 29 -16.18 -18.94 6.84
CA THR A 29 -15.35 -18.63 8.00
C THR A 29 -13.98 -18.13 7.51
N ILE A 30 -13.51 -17.02 8.07
CA ILE A 30 -12.17 -16.51 7.82
C ILE A 30 -11.28 -16.90 8.99
N PHE A 31 -10.22 -17.64 8.70
CA PHE A 31 -9.12 -17.86 9.63
C PHE A 31 -8.01 -16.87 9.35
N ALA A 32 -7.57 -16.16 10.38
CA ALA A 32 -6.46 -15.22 10.31
C ALA A 32 -5.57 -15.36 11.54
N THR A 33 -4.25 -15.12 11.39
CA THR A 33 -3.32 -15.14 12.53
C THR A 33 -3.63 -14.05 13.54
N ALA A 34 -4.09 -12.88 13.08
CA ALA A 34 -4.55 -11.80 13.95
C ALA A 34 -5.66 -10.98 13.28
N PHE A 35 -6.46 -10.31 14.10
CA PHE A 35 -7.53 -9.43 13.63
C PHE A 35 -7.04 -8.00 13.49
N GLY A 36 -7.32 -7.40 12.32
CA GLY A 36 -7.19 -5.98 12.05
C GLY A 36 -8.55 -5.28 12.00
N ASP A 37 -8.55 -4.08 11.49
CA ASP A 37 -9.72 -3.20 11.36
C ASP A 37 -10.87 -3.79 10.53
N MET A 38 -10.56 -4.66 9.56
CA MET A 38 -11.54 -5.30 8.68
C MET A 38 -12.34 -6.41 9.37
N ALA A 39 -11.86 -6.98 10.48
CA ALA A 39 -12.54 -8.07 11.17
C ALA A 39 -13.94 -7.67 11.66
N ASN A 40 -14.13 -6.42 12.09
CA ASN A 40 -15.44 -5.92 12.53
C ASN A 40 -16.41 -5.79 11.34
N GLU A 41 -15.95 -5.30 10.19
CA GLU A 41 -16.75 -5.21 8.96
C GLU A 41 -17.28 -6.61 8.56
N LEU A 42 -16.43 -7.62 8.60
CA LEU A 42 -16.80 -9.00 8.29
C LEU A 42 -17.79 -9.58 9.29
N ARG A 43 -17.60 -9.34 10.58
CA ARG A 43 -18.55 -9.77 11.64
C ARG A 43 -19.92 -9.12 11.50
N PHE A 44 -19.98 -7.83 11.17
CA PHE A 44 -21.25 -7.15 10.86
C PHE A 44 -21.96 -7.76 9.65
N ALA A 45 -21.21 -8.29 8.68
CA ALA A 45 -21.76 -9.04 7.56
C ALA A 45 -22.09 -10.51 7.90
N SER A 46 -22.07 -10.90 9.17
CA SER A 46 -22.32 -12.27 9.65
C SER A 46 -21.33 -13.29 9.06
N ILE A 47 -20.07 -12.88 8.89
CA ILE A 47 -18.96 -13.76 8.50
C ILE A 47 -18.14 -14.03 9.75
N ALA A 48 -18.01 -15.32 10.10
CA ALA A 48 -17.20 -15.75 11.23
C ALA A 48 -15.71 -15.48 10.97
N CYS A 49 -15.03 -14.91 11.97
CA CYS A 49 -13.58 -14.71 11.95
C CYS A 49 -12.96 -15.39 13.17
N VAL A 50 -12.04 -16.31 12.95
CA VAL A 50 -11.37 -17.08 14.00
C VAL A 50 -9.85 -16.92 13.91
N THR A 51 -9.18 -16.97 15.05
CA THR A 51 -7.70 -17.04 15.16
C THR A 51 -7.22 -18.42 15.57
N ASP A 52 -8.13 -19.27 15.99
CA ASP A 52 -7.86 -20.70 16.19
C ASP A 52 -8.84 -21.53 15.33
N LEU A 53 -8.31 -22.54 14.65
CA LEU A 53 -9.10 -23.44 13.82
C LEU A 53 -10.00 -24.36 14.64
N ALA A 54 -9.67 -24.58 15.92
CA ALA A 54 -10.50 -25.31 16.86
C ALA A 54 -11.82 -24.59 17.18
N ASP A 55 -11.89 -23.27 16.97
CA ASP A 55 -13.10 -22.46 17.17
C ASP A 55 -14.08 -22.54 16.00
N MET A 56 -13.73 -23.27 14.93
CA MET A 56 -14.62 -23.43 13.79
C MET A 56 -15.82 -24.30 14.15
N ALA A 57 -17.03 -23.80 13.85
CA ALA A 57 -18.28 -24.49 14.16
C ALA A 57 -18.48 -25.79 13.35
N ALA A 58 -17.85 -25.93 12.18
CA ALA A 58 -17.97 -27.08 11.30
C ALA A 58 -16.69 -27.27 10.46
N ARG A 59 -16.47 -28.54 10.01
CA ARG A 59 -15.46 -28.86 9.02
C ARG A 59 -15.84 -28.16 7.68
N PRO A 60 -14.90 -27.46 7.03
CA PRO A 60 -15.17 -26.85 5.74
C PRO A 60 -15.18 -27.89 4.60
N ASP A 61 -15.93 -27.61 3.53
CA ASP A 61 -15.90 -28.41 2.29
C ASP A 61 -14.65 -28.08 1.45
N VAL A 62 -14.09 -26.88 1.62
CA VAL A 62 -12.95 -26.38 0.86
C VAL A 62 -12.17 -25.34 1.68
N ILE A 63 -10.87 -25.32 1.48
CA ILE A 63 -9.97 -24.30 2.01
C ILE A 63 -9.51 -23.41 0.85
N VAL A 64 -9.74 -22.09 0.97
CA VAL A 64 -9.18 -21.08 0.05
C VAL A 64 -8.03 -20.38 0.72
N GLY A 65 -6.81 -20.63 0.25
CA GLY A 65 -5.56 -20.13 0.80
C GLY A 65 -5.06 -18.90 0.06
N ASN A 66 -5.03 -17.75 0.75
CA ASN A 66 -4.41 -16.51 0.24
C ASN A 66 -3.00 -16.29 0.78
N THR A 67 -2.67 -16.91 1.94
CA THR A 67 -1.38 -16.78 2.60
C THR A 67 -0.82 -18.14 2.96
N HIS A 68 0.49 -18.30 2.84
CA HIS A 68 1.18 -19.59 2.94
C HIS A 68 0.98 -20.27 4.30
N HIS A 69 1.36 -19.59 5.37
CA HIS A 69 1.39 -20.21 6.71
C HIS A 69 -0.01 -20.56 7.23
N GLU A 70 -0.98 -19.69 7.01
CA GLU A 70 -2.37 -19.91 7.40
C GLU A 70 -2.99 -21.05 6.58
N THR A 71 -2.62 -21.15 5.31
CA THR A 71 -3.06 -22.27 4.45
C THR A 71 -2.46 -23.58 4.94
N VAL A 72 -1.16 -23.61 5.25
CA VAL A 72 -0.50 -24.81 5.79
C VAL A 72 -1.11 -25.20 7.14
N ARG A 73 -1.34 -24.26 8.05
CA ARG A 73 -2.04 -24.54 9.33
C ARG A 73 -3.40 -25.18 9.09
N ALA A 74 -4.19 -24.63 8.14
CA ALA A 74 -5.53 -25.12 7.86
C ALA A 74 -5.53 -26.51 7.25
N LEU A 75 -4.67 -26.79 6.27
CA LEU A 75 -4.59 -28.11 5.64
C LEU A 75 -4.05 -29.20 6.57
N LEU A 76 -3.22 -28.83 7.57
CA LEU A 76 -2.77 -29.75 8.59
C LEU A 76 -3.84 -30.05 9.63
N HIS A 77 -4.72 -29.08 9.92
CA HIS A 77 -5.84 -29.29 10.82
C HIS A 77 -6.96 -30.08 10.15
N PHE A 78 -7.29 -29.74 8.90
CA PHE A 78 -8.31 -30.40 8.09
C PHE A 78 -7.63 -31.24 7.01
N HIS A 79 -7.11 -32.40 7.40
CA HIS A 79 -6.19 -33.21 6.58
C HIS A 79 -6.84 -33.94 5.38
N ASP A 80 -8.14 -33.84 5.22
CA ASP A 80 -8.94 -34.47 4.18
C ASP A 80 -9.74 -33.47 3.31
N VAL A 81 -9.54 -32.16 3.54
CA VAL A 81 -10.24 -31.09 2.84
C VAL A 81 -9.44 -30.62 1.64
N PRO A 82 -10.05 -30.50 0.43
CA PRO A 82 -9.38 -29.95 -0.72
C PRO A 82 -9.03 -28.48 -0.54
N VAL A 83 -7.87 -28.09 -1.04
CA VAL A 83 -7.31 -26.76 -0.92
C VAL A 83 -7.11 -26.12 -2.29
N LEU A 84 -7.57 -24.88 -2.43
CA LEU A 84 -7.23 -23.97 -3.52
C LEU A 84 -6.30 -22.89 -2.98
N THR A 85 -5.19 -22.61 -3.66
CA THR A 85 -4.31 -21.49 -3.29
C THR A 85 -4.40 -20.36 -4.31
N ILE A 86 -4.27 -19.10 -3.85
CA ILE A 86 -4.29 -17.92 -4.73
C ILE A 86 -2.94 -17.21 -4.63
N CYS A 87 -2.29 -17.01 -5.75
CA CYS A 87 -1.06 -16.23 -5.88
C CYS A 87 -1.40 -14.80 -6.31
N HIS A 88 -1.19 -13.84 -5.40
CA HIS A 88 -1.49 -12.43 -5.61
C HIS A 88 -0.30 -11.58 -6.06
N ASP A 89 0.92 -12.04 -5.82
CA ASP A 89 2.15 -11.29 -6.12
C ASP A 89 3.28 -12.22 -6.54
N ARG A 90 4.16 -11.71 -7.40
CA ARG A 90 5.33 -12.45 -7.89
C ARG A 90 6.44 -12.59 -6.86
N SER A 91 6.59 -11.63 -5.97
CA SER A 91 7.76 -11.50 -5.11
C SER A 91 7.48 -11.75 -3.62
N ASP A 92 6.23 -11.77 -3.22
CA ASP A 92 5.86 -11.94 -1.81
C ASP A 92 5.99 -13.41 -1.38
N ASP A 93 6.75 -13.65 -0.31
CA ASP A 93 6.91 -14.99 0.27
C ASP A 93 5.64 -15.48 0.97
N HIS A 94 4.77 -14.56 1.45
CA HIS A 94 3.46 -14.92 2.00
C HIS A 94 2.52 -15.55 0.98
N GLY A 95 2.67 -15.22 -0.31
CA GLY A 95 1.91 -15.78 -1.42
C GLY A 95 2.48 -17.08 -2.00
N ARG A 96 3.42 -17.74 -1.32
CA ARG A 96 3.94 -19.06 -1.75
C ARG A 96 2.84 -20.10 -1.76
N PRO A 97 2.76 -20.97 -2.79
CA PRO A 97 1.85 -22.09 -2.76
C PRO A 97 2.27 -23.12 -1.71
N ALA A 98 1.30 -23.71 -1.02
CA ALA A 98 1.55 -24.89 -0.22
C ALA A 98 1.66 -26.11 -1.14
N GLN A 99 2.72 -26.89 -0.98
CA GLN A 99 3.00 -28.09 -1.82
C GLN A 99 2.61 -29.37 -1.07
N PHE A 100 1.30 -29.59 -0.97
CA PHE A 100 0.69 -30.77 -0.36
C PHE A 100 -0.32 -31.40 -1.32
N THR A 101 -0.54 -32.68 -1.22
CA THR A 101 -1.51 -33.41 -2.07
C THR A 101 -2.92 -32.84 -2.00
N GLN A 102 -3.30 -32.27 -0.86
CA GLN A 102 -4.59 -31.60 -0.67
C GLN A 102 -4.77 -30.35 -1.54
N VAL A 103 -3.68 -29.72 -2.00
CA VAL A 103 -3.77 -28.56 -2.89
C VAL A 103 -4.03 -29.06 -4.31
N VAL A 104 -5.28 -29.01 -4.72
CA VAL A 104 -5.73 -29.55 -6.02
C VAL A 104 -5.82 -28.47 -7.10
N CYS A 105 -5.83 -27.20 -6.74
CA CYS A 105 -5.93 -26.09 -7.68
C CYS A 105 -5.10 -24.90 -7.19
N HIS A 106 -4.48 -24.21 -8.15
CA HIS A 106 -3.81 -22.94 -7.94
C HIS A 106 -4.46 -21.87 -8.80
N VAL A 107 -4.75 -20.72 -8.22
CA VAL A 107 -5.23 -19.53 -8.94
C VAL A 107 -4.10 -18.52 -9.01
N ALA A 108 -3.83 -18.03 -10.20
CA ALA A 108 -2.95 -16.89 -10.44
C ALA A 108 -3.79 -15.68 -10.84
N VAL A 109 -3.52 -14.51 -10.23
CA VAL A 109 -4.26 -13.28 -10.55
C VAL A 109 -3.76 -12.60 -11.83
N ASP A 110 -2.61 -13.03 -12.35
CA ASP A 110 -2.05 -12.59 -13.63
C ASP A 110 -1.04 -13.62 -14.16
N GLU A 111 -0.58 -13.40 -15.38
CA GLU A 111 0.41 -14.28 -16.02
C GLU A 111 1.75 -14.29 -15.29
N ASN A 112 2.15 -13.16 -14.68
CA ASN A 112 3.39 -13.07 -13.91
C ASN A 112 3.35 -14.00 -12.67
N CYS A 113 2.20 -14.07 -11.99
CA CYS A 113 1.94 -15.02 -10.91
C CYS A 113 1.90 -16.47 -11.42
N ALA A 114 1.28 -16.73 -12.58
CA ALA A 114 1.26 -18.05 -13.17
C ALA A 114 2.68 -18.55 -13.52
N GLN A 115 3.50 -17.70 -14.11
CA GLN A 115 4.91 -18.01 -14.41
C GLN A 115 5.72 -18.28 -13.13
N ARG A 116 5.44 -17.53 -12.05
CA ARG A 116 6.05 -17.83 -10.74
C ARG A 116 5.73 -19.24 -10.28
N LEU A 117 4.45 -19.64 -10.33
CA LEU A 117 4.01 -20.96 -9.90
C LEU A 117 4.69 -22.06 -10.70
N VAL A 118 4.82 -21.88 -12.02
CA VAL A 118 5.50 -22.87 -12.89
C VAL A 118 7.01 -22.88 -12.64
N HIS A 119 7.68 -21.74 -12.74
CA HIS A 119 9.15 -21.71 -12.81
C HIS A 119 9.83 -21.76 -11.44
N GLU A 120 9.21 -21.22 -10.39
CA GLU A 120 9.83 -21.20 -9.05
C GLU A 120 9.37 -22.40 -8.19
N PHE A 121 8.16 -22.92 -8.42
CA PHE A 121 7.56 -23.96 -7.60
C PHE A 121 7.29 -25.27 -8.36
N GLY A 122 7.55 -25.31 -9.66
CA GLY A 122 7.39 -26.53 -10.47
C GLY A 122 5.95 -27.01 -10.62
N ILE A 123 4.97 -26.10 -10.46
CA ILE A 123 3.56 -26.45 -10.59
C ILE A 123 3.21 -26.57 -12.07
N GLU A 124 2.58 -27.67 -12.44
CA GLU A 124 2.12 -27.90 -13.81
C GLU A 124 1.12 -26.82 -14.23
N ARG A 125 1.27 -26.30 -15.46
CA ARG A 125 0.46 -25.18 -15.95
C ARG A 125 -1.05 -25.48 -15.94
N GLU A 126 -1.40 -26.76 -16.16
CA GLU A 126 -2.76 -27.28 -16.19
C GLU A 126 -3.47 -27.24 -14.84
N ARG A 127 -2.70 -27.16 -13.75
CA ARG A 127 -3.22 -27.00 -12.38
C ARG A 127 -3.39 -25.54 -11.97
N ILE A 128 -3.10 -24.60 -12.89
CA ILE A 128 -3.15 -23.17 -12.63
C ILE A 128 -4.32 -22.55 -13.41
N GLU A 129 -5.28 -22.05 -12.70
CA GLU A 129 -6.38 -21.23 -13.24
C GLU A 129 -5.96 -19.74 -13.23
N LEU A 130 -6.08 -19.07 -14.37
CA LEU A 130 -5.84 -17.64 -14.46
C LEU A 130 -7.15 -16.91 -14.20
N ILE A 131 -7.31 -16.36 -13.01
CA ILE A 131 -8.48 -15.57 -12.60
C ILE A 131 -8.03 -14.18 -12.17
N GLN A 132 -8.13 -13.25 -13.11
CA GLN A 132 -7.65 -11.89 -12.94
C GLN A 132 -8.50 -11.09 -11.95
N ASN A 133 -7.85 -10.14 -11.25
CA ASN A 133 -8.54 -9.22 -10.35
C ASN A 133 -9.61 -8.40 -11.07
N GLY A 134 -10.74 -8.17 -10.39
CA GLY A 134 -11.85 -7.37 -10.88
C GLY A 134 -12.07 -6.10 -10.06
N VAL A 135 -12.91 -5.24 -10.58
CA VAL A 135 -13.31 -3.96 -9.98
C VAL A 135 -14.81 -4.00 -9.67
N ASP A 136 -15.18 -3.55 -8.50
CA ASP A 136 -16.60 -3.34 -8.14
C ASP A 136 -17.15 -2.15 -8.94
N LEU A 137 -17.85 -2.46 -10.04
CA LEU A 137 -18.40 -1.47 -10.96
C LEU A 137 -19.51 -0.62 -10.35
N SER A 138 -20.13 -1.06 -9.25
CA SER A 138 -21.12 -0.28 -8.53
C SER A 138 -20.47 0.83 -7.71
N ARG A 139 -19.31 0.55 -7.16
CA ARG A 139 -18.49 1.50 -6.40
C ARG A 139 -17.72 2.46 -7.31
N PHE A 140 -17.31 2.01 -8.51
CA PHE A 140 -16.58 2.83 -9.49
C PHE A 140 -17.51 3.17 -10.67
N PRO A 141 -18.39 4.18 -10.53
CA PRO A 141 -19.29 4.60 -11.60
C PRO A 141 -18.48 5.22 -12.73
N ARG A 142 -19.00 5.07 -13.95
CA ARG A 142 -18.37 5.69 -15.13
C ARG A 142 -18.50 7.22 -15.01
N ARG A 143 -17.37 7.91 -15.20
CA ARG A 143 -17.36 9.38 -15.39
C ARG A 143 -17.98 9.78 -16.74
N GLY A 144 -18.21 11.07 -16.94
CA GLY A 144 -18.53 11.63 -18.25
C GLY A 144 -17.37 11.45 -19.25
N GLU A 145 -17.61 11.83 -20.49
CA GLU A 145 -16.60 11.75 -21.55
C GLU A 145 -15.33 12.52 -21.19
N LEU A 146 -14.20 11.99 -21.65
CA LEU A 146 -12.91 12.64 -21.49
C LEU A 146 -12.83 13.87 -22.43
N PRO A 147 -12.22 14.97 -21.97
CA PRO A 147 -12.02 16.14 -22.81
C PRO A 147 -10.98 15.85 -23.91
N GLN A 148 -11.13 16.47 -25.08
CA GLN A 148 -10.14 16.35 -26.16
C GLN A 148 -8.74 16.85 -25.76
N ARG A 149 -8.66 17.75 -24.80
CA ARG A 149 -7.41 18.22 -24.18
C ARG A 149 -7.48 17.99 -22.67
N PRO A 150 -6.66 17.08 -22.12
CA PRO A 150 -6.67 16.80 -20.70
C PRO A 150 -6.13 18.00 -19.91
N ARG A 151 -6.64 18.19 -18.69
CA ARG A 151 -6.26 19.28 -17.78
C ARG A 151 -5.78 18.79 -16.43
N THR A 152 -6.26 17.62 -16.01
CA THR A 152 -6.02 17.09 -14.68
C THR A 152 -5.39 15.71 -14.76
N ALA A 153 -4.38 15.50 -13.94
CA ALA A 153 -3.67 14.23 -13.82
C ALA A 153 -3.53 13.82 -12.36
N LEU A 154 -3.51 12.52 -12.10
CA LEU A 154 -3.35 11.94 -10.78
C LEU A 154 -2.27 10.87 -10.80
N VAL A 155 -1.29 10.94 -9.92
CA VAL A 155 -0.48 9.78 -9.53
C VAL A 155 -1.23 9.03 -8.42
N PHE A 156 -1.67 7.81 -8.73
CA PHE A 156 -2.43 6.97 -7.82
C PHE A 156 -1.62 5.71 -7.47
N SER A 157 -0.83 5.78 -6.40
CA SER A 157 0.05 4.69 -5.97
C SER A 157 0.32 4.75 -4.48
N ASN A 158 0.12 3.64 -3.78
CA ASN A 158 0.51 3.51 -2.37
C ASN A 158 2.02 3.67 -2.13
N TYR A 159 2.83 3.55 -3.17
CA TYR A 159 4.29 3.70 -3.11
C TYR A 159 4.75 5.12 -3.49
N ALA A 160 3.81 6.00 -3.86
CA ALA A 160 4.17 7.37 -4.21
C ALA A 160 4.80 8.08 -3.00
N SER A 161 5.96 8.63 -3.23
CA SER A 161 6.73 9.45 -2.27
C SER A 161 7.38 10.62 -3.02
N ASN A 162 7.78 11.64 -2.29
CA ASN A 162 8.50 12.76 -2.87
C ASN A 162 9.93 12.33 -3.26
N ASN A 163 10.09 11.86 -4.49
CA ASN A 163 11.34 11.39 -5.06
C ASN A 163 11.61 12.03 -6.43
N ALA A 164 12.79 11.79 -6.99
CA ALA A 164 13.21 12.37 -8.27
C ALA A 164 12.27 11.96 -9.43
N GLN A 165 11.73 10.75 -9.42
CA GLN A 165 10.83 10.25 -10.44
C GLN A 165 9.48 11.00 -10.41
N LEU A 166 8.98 11.33 -9.23
CA LEU A 166 7.76 12.14 -9.10
C LEU A 166 7.97 13.57 -9.64
N GLU A 167 9.15 14.14 -9.43
CA GLU A 167 9.48 15.46 -9.98
C GLU A 167 9.57 15.43 -11.52
N GLU A 168 10.06 14.36 -12.12
CA GLU A 168 10.06 14.19 -13.58
C GLU A 168 8.62 14.09 -14.14
N ILE A 169 7.74 13.35 -13.44
CA ILE A 169 6.31 13.28 -13.81
C ILE A 169 5.67 14.67 -13.70
N ARG A 170 5.93 15.38 -12.61
CA ARG A 170 5.42 16.74 -12.39
C ARG A 170 5.87 17.70 -13.47
N ALA A 171 7.15 17.65 -13.81
CA ALA A 171 7.72 18.50 -14.86
C ALA A 171 7.10 18.21 -16.25
N ALA A 172 6.88 16.93 -16.58
CA ALA A 172 6.22 16.53 -17.84
C ALA A 172 4.77 17.03 -17.91
N CYS A 173 4.03 16.97 -16.79
CA CYS A 173 2.67 17.47 -16.67
C CYS A 173 2.61 19.00 -16.83
N VAL A 174 3.47 19.73 -16.13
CA VAL A 174 3.53 21.21 -16.19
C VAL A 174 3.81 21.69 -17.61
N GLN A 175 4.74 21.04 -18.34
CA GLN A 175 5.05 21.39 -19.72
C GLN A 175 3.84 21.26 -20.67
N ARG A 176 2.84 20.44 -20.29
CA ARG A 176 1.61 20.21 -21.07
C ARG A 176 0.38 20.88 -20.50
N GLY A 177 0.56 21.75 -19.50
CA GLY A 177 -0.53 22.46 -18.85
C GLY A 177 -1.47 21.57 -18.03
N LEU A 178 -0.98 20.41 -17.58
CA LEU A 178 -1.71 19.51 -16.69
C LEU A 178 -1.46 19.88 -15.24
N SER A 179 -2.54 19.99 -14.43
CA SER A 179 -2.43 19.98 -12.98
C SER A 179 -2.24 18.55 -12.52
N LEU A 180 -1.28 18.31 -11.60
CA LEU A 180 -0.95 16.99 -11.07
C LEU A 180 -1.21 16.94 -9.58
N ASP A 181 -2.07 16.01 -9.18
CA ASP A 181 -2.24 15.58 -7.79
C ASP A 181 -1.56 14.22 -7.56
N VAL A 182 -1.21 13.96 -6.31
CA VAL A 182 -0.54 12.72 -5.91
C VAL A 182 -1.24 12.14 -4.69
N ILE A 183 -1.68 10.90 -4.81
CA ILE A 183 -2.33 10.13 -3.75
C ILE A 183 -1.52 8.88 -3.47
N GLY A 184 -1.12 8.74 -2.21
CA GLY A 184 -0.37 7.59 -1.74
C GLY A 184 0.10 7.77 -0.29
N SER A 185 0.42 6.68 0.37
CA SER A 185 0.81 6.67 1.79
C SER A 185 2.07 7.49 2.09
N GLY A 186 3.01 7.55 1.14
CA GLY A 186 4.27 8.29 1.28
C GLY A 186 4.15 9.80 1.10
N THR A 187 3.00 10.32 0.70
CA THR A 187 2.77 11.77 0.48
C THR A 187 1.90 12.41 1.56
N GLY A 188 1.42 11.63 2.54
CA GLY A 188 0.51 12.10 3.58
C GLY A 188 -0.94 12.35 3.09
N HIS A 189 -1.20 12.18 1.79
CA HIS A 189 -2.53 12.32 1.22
C HIS A 189 -3.18 10.95 1.03
N HIS A 190 -4.03 10.57 1.99
CA HIS A 190 -4.92 9.43 1.89
C HIS A 190 -6.30 9.89 1.45
N LEU A 191 -6.85 9.23 0.42
CA LEU A 191 -8.27 9.33 0.12
C LEU A 191 -9.03 8.20 0.82
N PRO A 192 -10.04 8.53 1.63
CA PRO A 192 -10.90 7.52 2.26
C PRO A 192 -11.63 6.66 1.21
N ASP A 193 -12.04 7.27 0.10
CA ASP A 193 -12.65 6.59 -1.04
C ASP A 193 -12.06 7.04 -2.38
N PRO A 194 -11.24 6.19 -3.02
CA PRO A 194 -10.70 6.46 -4.34
C PRO A 194 -11.76 6.65 -5.43
N ALA A 195 -12.93 6.03 -5.28
CA ALA A 195 -13.98 6.08 -6.30
C ALA A 195 -14.53 7.49 -6.51
N GLU A 196 -14.66 8.28 -5.43
CA GLU A 196 -15.11 9.68 -5.52
C GLU A 196 -14.08 10.59 -6.20
N ALA A 197 -12.81 10.27 -6.06
CA ALA A 197 -11.73 11.10 -6.57
C ALA A 197 -11.43 10.85 -8.04
N LEU A 198 -11.40 9.60 -8.48
CA LEU A 198 -10.98 9.22 -9.83
C LEU A 198 -11.78 9.94 -10.91
N GLY A 199 -13.07 10.16 -10.71
CA GLY A 199 -13.93 10.88 -11.65
C GLY A 199 -13.52 12.33 -11.94
N ARG A 200 -12.64 12.94 -11.15
CA ARG A 200 -12.18 14.33 -11.28
C ARG A 200 -10.97 14.49 -12.19
N TYR A 201 -10.29 13.38 -12.51
CA TYR A 201 -9.03 13.41 -13.27
C TYR A 201 -9.22 12.90 -14.69
N ASP A 202 -8.53 13.50 -15.63
CA ASP A 202 -8.55 13.08 -17.03
C ASP A 202 -7.55 11.96 -17.26
N ILE A 203 -6.36 12.06 -16.65
CA ILE A 203 -5.28 11.09 -16.77
C ILE A 203 -4.94 10.54 -15.37
N VAL A 204 -4.76 9.22 -15.28
CA VAL A 204 -4.29 8.55 -14.06
C VAL A 204 -3.01 7.78 -14.36
N PHE A 205 -1.97 8.08 -13.60
CA PHE A 205 -0.74 7.30 -13.53
C PHE A 205 -0.90 6.26 -12.42
N GLY A 206 -0.91 5.00 -12.78
CA GLY A 206 -1.12 3.93 -11.81
C GLY A 206 -0.75 2.57 -12.34
N LYS A 207 -0.65 1.58 -11.44
CA LYS A 207 -0.44 0.17 -11.79
C LYS A 207 -1.41 -0.75 -11.05
N GLY A 208 -1.55 -1.98 -11.52
CA GLY A 208 -2.36 -3.00 -10.87
C GLY A 208 -3.78 -2.53 -10.61
N ARG A 209 -4.24 -2.66 -9.37
CA ARG A 209 -5.61 -2.28 -8.96
C ARG A 209 -5.92 -0.80 -9.24
N CYS A 210 -4.99 0.11 -8.98
CA CYS A 210 -5.19 1.53 -9.24
C CYS A 210 -5.47 1.81 -10.73
N ALA A 211 -4.73 1.16 -11.63
CA ALA A 211 -4.94 1.27 -13.06
C ALA A 211 -6.29 0.68 -13.51
N THR A 212 -6.67 -0.49 -12.97
CA THR A 212 -7.95 -1.13 -13.31
C THR A 212 -9.15 -0.32 -12.82
N GLU A 213 -9.09 0.24 -11.61
CA GLU A 213 -10.12 1.11 -11.05
C GLU A 213 -10.29 2.40 -11.86
N ALA A 214 -9.16 3.02 -12.24
CA ALA A 214 -9.16 4.22 -13.08
C ALA A 214 -9.75 3.95 -14.48
N LEU A 215 -9.34 2.86 -15.16
CA LEU A 215 -9.92 2.47 -16.45
C LEU A 215 -11.43 2.22 -16.35
N CYS A 216 -11.87 1.51 -15.29
CA CYS A 216 -13.29 1.27 -15.06
C CYS A 216 -14.07 2.56 -14.75
N THR A 217 -13.44 3.56 -14.17
CA THR A 217 -14.02 4.90 -13.98
C THR A 217 -14.09 5.67 -15.30
N GLY A 218 -13.27 5.32 -16.30
CA GLY A 218 -13.23 5.97 -17.61
C GLY A 218 -12.13 7.03 -17.73
N ASN A 219 -11.09 6.96 -16.93
CA ASN A 219 -9.90 7.78 -17.05
C ASN A 219 -9.01 7.25 -18.19
N ALA A 220 -8.24 8.12 -18.82
CA ALA A 220 -7.07 7.71 -19.56
C ALA A 220 -6.00 7.23 -18.56
N VAL A 221 -5.39 6.08 -18.79
CA VAL A 221 -4.44 5.48 -17.84
C VAL A 221 -3.08 5.29 -18.49
N MET A 222 -2.05 5.76 -17.82
CA MET A 222 -0.67 5.41 -18.11
C MET A 222 -0.19 4.43 -17.04
N VAL A 223 0.31 3.27 -17.48
CA VAL A 223 0.87 2.29 -16.53
C VAL A 223 2.18 2.83 -15.99
N LEU A 224 2.18 3.25 -14.72
CA LEU A 224 3.32 3.89 -14.11
C LEU A 224 3.32 3.70 -12.59
N ASP A 225 4.51 3.54 -12.02
CA ASP A 225 4.73 3.59 -10.57
C ASP A 225 6.01 4.38 -10.28
N PRO A 226 5.97 5.43 -9.43
CA PRO A 226 7.12 6.30 -9.18
C PRO A 226 8.37 5.60 -8.61
N VAL A 227 8.25 4.35 -8.17
CA VAL A 227 9.38 3.55 -7.65
C VAL A 227 9.91 2.57 -8.69
N TRP A 228 9.01 1.99 -9.51
CA TRP A 228 9.34 0.83 -10.33
C TRP A 228 9.56 1.15 -11.81
N GLY A 229 9.10 2.29 -12.30
CA GLY A 229 9.22 2.67 -13.70
C GLY A 229 7.88 2.92 -14.39
N MET A 230 7.90 2.93 -15.71
CA MET A 230 6.71 3.18 -16.52
C MET A 230 6.55 2.20 -17.68
N GLY A 231 5.30 1.99 -18.06
CA GLY A 231 4.87 1.37 -19.29
C GLY A 231 4.42 2.45 -20.30
N GLU A 232 3.31 2.19 -20.96
CA GLU A 232 2.73 3.06 -21.98
C GLU A 232 1.33 3.54 -21.56
N MET A 233 0.82 4.53 -22.29
CA MET A 233 -0.59 4.91 -22.24
C MET A 233 -1.43 3.71 -22.71
N VAL A 234 -2.42 3.33 -21.89
CA VAL A 234 -3.32 2.22 -22.22
C VAL A 234 -4.29 2.67 -23.31
N THR A 235 -4.32 1.92 -24.38
CA THR A 235 -5.19 2.14 -25.55
C THR A 235 -6.20 1.00 -25.71
N ALA A 236 -7.20 1.19 -26.55
CA ALA A 236 -8.13 0.11 -26.91
C ALA A 236 -7.41 -1.11 -27.52
N ALA A 237 -6.28 -0.89 -28.20
CA ALA A 237 -5.46 -1.96 -28.77
C ALA A 237 -4.61 -2.70 -27.72
N THR A 238 -4.19 -2.02 -26.65
CA THR A 238 -3.24 -2.57 -25.66
C THR A 238 -3.89 -3.00 -24.35
N VAL A 239 -5.12 -2.59 -24.07
CA VAL A 239 -5.81 -2.85 -22.80
C VAL A 239 -5.92 -4.35 -22.45
N ALA A 240 -6.19 -5.20 -23.44
CA ALA A 240 -6.27 -6.66 -23.23
C ALA A 240 -4.91 -7.25 -22.85
N HIS A 241 -3.83 -6.81 -23.52
CA HIS A 241 -2.47 -7.20 -23.17
C HIS A 241 -2.08 -6.68 -21.79
N ALA A 242 -2.35 -5.42 -21.50
CA ALA A 242 -2.04 -4.82 -20.21
C ALA A 242 -2.78 -5.53 -19.06
N ARG A 243 -4.06 -5.92 -19.27
CA ARG A 243 -4.83 -6.70 -18.32
C ARG A 243 -4.23 -8.09 -18.09
N HIS A 244 -3.75 -8.78 -19.13
CA HIS A 244 -3.10 -10.09 -19.01
C HIS A 244 -1.97 -10.07 -17.97
N TRP A 245 -1.24 -8.95 -17.88
CA TRP A 245 -0.20 -8.68 -16.91
C TRP A 245 -0.70 -7.87 -15.69
N ASN A 246 -2.02 -7.79 -15.50
CA ASN A 246 -2.68 -7.05 -14.41
C ASN A 246 -2.21 -5.60 -14.28
N PHE A 247 -1.87 -4.93 -15.40
CA PHE A 247 -1.28 -3.58 -15.39
C PHE A 247 -0.09 -3.46 -14.42
N GLY A 248 0.64 -4.55 -14.24
CA GLY A 248 1.63 -4.75 -13.18
C GLY A 248 3.07 -4.52 -13.62
N ARG A 249 3.99 -5.00 -12.78
CA ARG A 249 5.45 -4.80 -12.92
C ARG A 249 6.04 -5.26 -14.26
N ALA A 250 5.47 -6.29 -14.88
CA ALA A 250 5.94 -6.77 -16.18
C ALA A 250 5.84 -5.72 -17.31
N LEU A 251 4.99 -4.70 -17.12
CA LEU A 251 4.83 -3.59 -18.07
C LEU A 251 5.71 -2.37 -17.74
N LEU A 252 6.32 -2.30 -16.56
CA LEU A 252 7.15 -1.17 -16.12
C LEU A 252 8.59 -1.35 -16.62
N ILE A 253 8.79 -1.26 -17.92
CA ILE A 253 10.05 -1.61 -18.59
C ILE A 253 10.89 -0.39 -19.00
N ARG A 254 10.39 0.82 -18.77
CA ARG A 254 11.06 2.07 -19.15
C ARG A 254 11.37 2.93 -17.92
N PRO A 255 12.46 3.69 -17.93
CA PRO A 255 12.74 4.66 -16.89
C PRO A 255 11.74 5.83 -16.96
N ILE A 256 11.44 6.40 -15.79
CA ILE A 256 10.64 7.62 -15.67
C ILE A 256 11.57 8.80 -15.88
N THR A 257 11.42 9.47 -17.01
CA THR A 257 12.05 10.75 -17.31
C THR A 257 10.98 11.70 -17.85
N ARG A 258 11.24 12.99 -17.79
CA ARG A 258 10.35 14.01 -18.35
C ARG A 258 9.99 13.75 -19.81
N GLU A 259 10.98 13.30 -20.58
CA GLU A 259 10.84 13.00 -22.01
C GLU A 259 9.97 11.76 -22.23
N SER A 260 10.22 10.66 -21.48
CA SER A 260 9.47 9.42 -21.63
C SER A 260 8.01 9.57 -21.19
N VAL A 261 7.77 10.23 -20.06
CA VAL A 261 6.40 10.56 -19.60
C VAL A 261 5.72 11.51 -20.59
N GLY A 262 6.45 12.53 -21.04
CA GLY A 262 5.95 13.48 -22.00
C GLY A 262 5.53 12.85 -23.33
N ALA A 263 6.36 11.97 -23.89
CA ALA A 263 6.05 11.27 -25.13
C ALA A 263 4.76 10.42 -25.01
N GLU A 264 4.53 9.82 -23.86
CA GLU A 264 3.28 9.07 -23.63
C GLU A 264 2.07 10.00 -23.43
N LEU A 265 2.25 11.14 -22.75
CA LEU A 265 1.18 12.15 -22.62
C LEU A 265 0.76 12.72 -23.97
N ASP A 266 1.69 12.87 -24.92
CA ASP A 266 1.41 13.34 -26.27
C ASP A 266 0.61 12.33 -27.11
N ARG A 267 0.50 11.06 -26.66
CA ARG A 267 -0.34 10.01 -27.26
C ARG A 267 -1.78 10.01 -26.73
N TYR A 268 -2.12 10.94 -25.85
CA TYR A 268 -3.47 11.01 -25.30
C TYR A 268 -4.51 11.16 -26.42
N ASP A 269 -5.48 10.26 -26.39
CA ASP A 269 -6.65 10.26 -27.25
C ASP A 269 -7.88 9.94 -26.38
N ALA A 270 -8.82 10.89 -26.31
CA ALA A 270 -9.99 10.80 -25.43
C ALA A 270 -10.93 9.65 -25.84
N GLU A 271 -11.13 9.46 -27.15
CA GLU A 271 -12.02 8.42 -27.68
C GLU A 271 -11.41 7.03 -27.48
N ASP A 272 -10.11 6.89 -27.74
CA ASP A 272 -9.41 5.63 -27.59
C ASP A 272 -9.34 5.20 -26.13
N ALA A 273 -9.02 6.13 -25.22
CA ALA A 273 -9.07 5.90 -23.77
C ALA A 273 -10.49 5.51 -23.30
N GLY A 274 -11.52 6.15 -23.85
CA GLY A 274 -12.92 5.80 -23.60
C GLY A 274 -13.22 4.34 -23.99
N ARG A 275 -12.78 3.91 -25.19
CA ARG A 275 -12.93 2.51 -25.66
C ARG A 275 -12.17 1.52 -24.78
N ALA A 276 -10.94 1.88 -24.34
CA ALA A 276 -10.18 1.07 -23.41
C ALA A 276 -10.91 0.89 -22.06
N GLY A 277 -11.50 1.97 -21.54
CA GLY A 277 -12.33 1.94 -20.33
C GLY A 277 -13.58 1.08 -20.49
N GLU A 278 -14.28 1.17 -21.61
CA GLU A 278 -15.45 0.33 -21.92
C GLU A 278 -15.05 -1.16 -21.98
N TRP A 279 -13.97 -1.45 -22.68
CA TRP A 279 -13.45 -2.81 -22.74
C TRP A 279 -13.14 -3.34 -21.33
N MET A 280 -12.48 -2.52 -20.50
CA MET A 280 -12.14 -2.92 -19.13
C MET A 280 -13.38 -3.15 -18.28
N ARG A 281 -14.42 -2.35 -18.38
CA ARG A 281 -15.69 -2.57 -17.68
C ARG A 281 -16.39 -3.85 -18.12
N ALA A 282 -16.34 -4.18 -19.41
CA ALA A 282 -16.94 -5.39 -19.96
C ALA A 282 -16.21 -6.68 -19.48
N HIS A 283 -14.88 -6.60 -19.25
CA HIS A 283 -14.05 -7.78 -18.98
C HIS A 283 -13.45 -7.80 -17.57
N GLY A 284 -13.58 -6.72 -16.80
CA GLY A 284 -12.90 -6.54 -15.51
C GLY A 284 -13.82 -6.37 -14.32
N SER A 285 -15.08 -6.84 -14.36
CA SER A 285 -15.99 -6.72 -13.21
C SER A 285 -15.58 -7.67 -12.09
N LEU A 286 -15.71 -7.20 -10.84
CA LEU A 286 -15.48 -8.01 -9.64
C LEU A 286 -16.43 -9.21 -9.60
N ASP A 287 -17.69 -9.01 -10.00
CA ASP A 287 -18.69 -10.07 -10.03
C ASP A 287 -18.29 -11.23 -10.97
N ALA A 288 -17.73 -10.92 -12.13
CA ALA A 288 -17.21 -11.94 -13.05
C ALA A 288 -16.00 -12.67 -12.45
N THR A 289 -15.08 -11.96 -11.81
CA THR A 289 -13.93 -12.53 -11.12
C THR A 289 -14.36 -13.48 -10.00
N LEU A 290 -15.25 -13.02 -9.12
CA LEU A 290 -15.71 -13.81 -7.98
C LEU A 290 -16.59 -14.99 -8.43
N GLY A 291 -17.39 -14.80 -9.47
CA GLY A 291 -18.18 -15.88 -10.09
C GLY A 291 -17.30 -16.97 -10.73
N ALA A 292 -16.20 -16.59 -11.39
CA ALA A 292 -15.23 -17.54 -11.91
C ALA A 292 -14.55 -18.32 -10.78
N LEU A 293 -14.17 -17.65 -9.71
CA LEU A 293 -13.56 -18.29 -8.55
C LEU A 293 -14.55 -19.22 -7.83
N GLU A 294 -15.81 -18.80 -7.63
CA GLU A 294 -16.85 -19.65 -7.08
C GLU A 294 -17.06 -20.90 -7.95
N SER A 295 -17.09 -20.73 -9.27
CA SER A 295 -17.23 -21.86 -10.21
C SER A 295 -16.03 -22.82 -10.12
N CYS A 296 -14.82 -22.29 -9.96
CA CYS A 296 -13.62 -23.08 -9.73
C CYS A 296 -13.73 -23.88 -8.41
N VAL A 297 -14.10 -23.23 -7.32
CA VAL A 297 -14.33 -23.86 -6.00
C VAL A 297 -15.39 -24.96 -6.10
N GLN A 298 -16.55 -24.68 -6.71
CA GLN A 298 -17.62 -25.65 -6.86
C GLN A 298 -17.20 -26.87 -7.71
N ARG A 299 -16.45 -26.64 -8.78
CA ARG A 299 -15.89 -27.71 -9.61
C ARG A 299 -14.94 -28.59 -8.79
N MET A 300 -14.06 -27.95 -8.01
CA MET A 300 -13.09 -28.63 -7.15
C MET A 300 -13.78 -29.48 -6.07
N VAL A 301 -14.77 -28.93 -5.36
CA VAL A 301 -15.54 -29.66 -4.33
C VAL A 301 -16.29 -30.86 -4.93
N ARG A 302 -16.87 -30.71 -6.14
CA ARG A 302 -17.51 -31.84 -6.83
C ARG A 302 -16.54 -32.93 -7.25
N GLN A 303 -15.35 -32.59 -7.70
CA GLN A 303 -14.33 -33.54 -8.17
C GLN A 303 -13.55 -34.15 -7.01
N HIS A 304 -13.39 -33.45 -5.94
CA HIS A 304 -12.57 -33.80 -4.78
C HIS A 304 -13.30 -33.50 -3.46
N PRO A 305 -14.44 -34.20 -3.16
CA PRO A 305 -15.19 -33.90 -1.93
C PRO A 305 -14.41 -34.26 -0.65
N VAL A 306 -13.52 -35.23 -0.77
CA VAL A 306 -12.57 -35.65 0.27
C VAL A 306 -11.25 -35.98 -0.39
N ILE A 307 -10.15 -35.59 0.17
CA ILE A 307 -8.80 -35.95 -0.27
C ILE A 307 -8.23 -36.98 0.70
N GLU A 308 -8.25 -38.24 0.28
CA GLU A 308 -7.62 -39.32 1.06
C GLU A 308 -6.09 -39.28 0.85
N VAL A 309 -5.37 -38.86 1.86
CA VAL A 309 -3.91 -38.89 1.89
C VAL A 309 -3.45 -39.94 2.91
N PRO A 310 -2.74 -40.97 2.51
CA PRO A 310 -2.20 -41.98 3.43
C PRO A 310 -1.34 -41.32 4.51
N ALA A 311 -1.38 -41.88 5.74
CA ALA A 311 -0.64 -41.30 6.86
C ALA A 311 0.88 -41.25 6.61
N SER A 312 1.45 -42.21 5.92
CA SER A 312 2.86 -42.20 5.49
C SER A 312 3.16 -41.02 4.54
N GLN A 313 2.30 -40.82 3.54
CA GLN A 313 2.47 -39.74 2.59
C GLN A 313 2.34 -38.35 3.29
N ARG A 314 1.40 -38.20 4.22
CA ARG A 314 1.30 -36.97 5.04
C ARG A 314 2.57 -36.72 5.86
N ALA A 315 3.14 -37.78 6.43
CA ALA A 315 4.40 -37.68 7.17
C ALA A 315 5.55 -37.26 6.24
N ASP A 316 5.62 -37.79 5.03
CA ASP A 316 6.63 -37.43 4.04
C ASP A 316 6.46 -35.99 3.53
N GLU A 317 5.22 -35.54 3.31
CA GLU A 317 4.91 -34.15 2.94
C GLU A 317 5.29 -33.18 4.04
N MET A 318 4.95 -33.53 5.29
CA MET A 318 5.36 -32.74 6.46
C MET A 318 6.87 -32.72 6.61
N SER A 319 7.55 -33.84 6.44
CA SER A 319 9.01 -33.90 6.50
C SER A 319 9.66 -33.00 5.46
N ARG A 320 9.16 -33.01 4.20
CA ARG A 320 9.63 -32.12 3.14
C ARG A 320 9.35 -30.66 3.47
N TYR A 321 8.17 -30.34 3.98
CA TYR A 321 7.81 -29.01 4.42
C TYR A 321 8.75 -28.52 5.55
N MET A 322 9.00 -29.39 6.53
CA MET A 322 9.93 -29.06 7.65
C MET A 322 11.37 -28.91 7.17
N GLN A 323 11.83 -29.72 6.21
CA GLN A 323 13.15 -29.56 5.59
C GLN A 323 13.27 -28.22 4.87
N ASP A 324 12.25 -27.80 4.11
CA ASP A 324 12.22 -26.51 3.42
C ASP A 324 12.16 -25.36 4.46
N TRP A 325 11.35 -25.51 5.50
CA TRP A 325 11.29 -24.60 6.62
C TRP A 325 12.63 -24.45 7.32
N ILE A 326 13.29 -25.57 7.65
CA ILE A 326 14.62 -25.56 8.31
C ILE A 326 15.66 -24.96 7.38
N ARG A 327 15.63 -25.29 6.08
CA ARG A 327 16.57 -24.75 5.09
C ARG A 327 16.43 -23.24 4.94
N ARG A 328 15.22 -22.73 4.94
CA ARG A 328 14.91 -21.28 4.90
C ARG A 328 15.07 -20.63 6.27
N GLY A 329 14.68 -21.34 7.33
CA GLY A 329 14.81 -20.95 8.73
C GLY A 329 16.06 -21.49 9.41
N ASN A 330 17.11 -21.88 8.65
CA ASN A 330 18.40 -22.29 9.20
C ASN A 330 18.79 -21.29 10.31
N PRO A 331 19.32 -21.74 11.47
CA PRO A 331 19.81 -20.86 12.52
C PRO A 331 20.69 -19.73 11.99
N SER A 332 21.49 -20.00 10.96
CA SER A 332 22.24 -18.98 10.21
C SER A 332 21.30 -17.99 9.46
N ALA A 333 20.23 -18.49 8.86
CA ALA A 333 19.25 -17.64 8.19
C ALA A 333 18.39 -16.86 9.19
N ALA A 334 18.03 -17.47 10.32
CA ALA A 334 17.38 -16.76 11.41
C ALA A 334 18.30 -15.69 12.02
N GLN A 335 19.59 -15.99 12.20
CA GLN A 335 20.60 -15.01 12.62
C GLN A 335 20.78 -13.90 11.58
N VAL A 336 20.83 -14.23 10.30
CA VAL A 336 20.84 -13.24 9.20
C VAL A 336 19.57 -12.41 9.21
N THR A 337 18.40 -13.02 9.37
CA THR A 337 17.12 -12.31 9.44
C THR A 337 17.09 -11.38 10.66
N ILE A 338 17.57 -11.83 11.80
CA ILE A 338 17.68 -11.02 13.03
C ILE A 338 18.69 -9.89 12.84
N ALA A 339 19.84 -10.18 12.22
CA ALA A 339 20.82 -9.14 11.88
C ALA A 339 20.26 -8.10 10.92
N LEU A 340 19.52 -8.53 9.89
CA LEU A 340 18.84 -7.65 8.95
C LEU A 340 17.72 -6.84 9.64
N LEU A 341 16.97 -7.45 10.57
CA LEU A 341 15.98 -6.73 11.37
C LEU A 341 16.64 -5.71 12.30
N HIS A 342 17.75 -6.06 12.94
CA HIS A 342 18.53 -5.11 13.74
C HIS A 342 19.07 -3.98 12.88
N GLN A 343 19.59 -4.27 11.69
CA GLN A 343 20.05 -3.27 10.74
C GLN A 343 18.89 -2.38 10.26
N HIS A 344 17.73 -2.98 10.01
CA HIS A 344 16.52 -2.23 9.63
C HIS A 344 16.04 -1.34 10.77
N VAL A 345 15.98 -1.86 12.01
CA VAL A 345 15.65 -1.06 13.21
C VAL A 345 16.64 0.07 13.42
N ALA A 346 17.95 -0.20 13.26
CA ALA A 346 18.98 0.84 13.34
C ALA A 346 18.81 1.89 12.23
N GLY A 347 18.47 1.46 11.01
CA GLY A 347 18.17 2.35 9.89
C GLY A 347 16.93 3.21 10.14
N LEU A 348 15.88 2.64 10.72
CA LEU A 348 14.68 3.38 11.13
C LEU A 348 14.99 4.38 12.27
N GLN A 349 15.81 3.98 13.24
CA GLN A 349 16.27 4.86 14.31
C GLN A 349 17.10 6.02 13.76
N GLN A 350 18.02 5.74 12.83
CA GLN A 350 18.80 6.76 12.18
C GLN A 350 17.90 7.71 11.38
N SER A 351 17.02 7.17 10.55
CA SER A 351 16.04 7.96 9.79
C SER A 351 15.14 8.79 10.69
N PHE A 352 14.71 8.23 11.82
CA PHE A 352 13.94 8.94 12.83
C PHE A 352 14.74 10.13 13.43
N ASN A 353 16.00 9.88 13.80
CA ASN A 353 16.88 10.92 14.34
C ASN A 353 17.15 12.00 13.29
N ASP A 354 17.40 11.60 12.04
CA ASP A 354 17.62 12.53 10.93
C ASP A 354 16.38 13.42 10.69
N HIS A 355 15.18 12.80 10.72
CA HIS A 355 13.92 13.53 10.63
C HIS A 355 13.71 14.47 11.84
N GLN A 356 14.00 14.01 13.05
CA GLN A 356 13.95 14.86 14.24
C GLN A 356 14.88 16.09 14.08
N HIS A 357 16.13 15.87 13.67
CA HIS A 357 17.06 16.96 13.43
C HIS A 357 16.60 17.92 12.34
N MET A 358 16.09 17.35 11.23
CA MET A 358 15.54 18.14 10.13
C MET A 358 14.33 18.98 10.58
N TYR A 359 13.40 18.37 11.31
CA TYR A 359 12.22 19.09 11.82
C TYR A 359 12.61 20.12 12.87
N GLN A 360 13.55 19.80 13.78
CA GLN A 360 14.05 20.77 14.75
C GLN A 360 14.73 21.96 14.06
N ALA A 361 15.61 21.70 13.10
CA ALA A 361 16.24 22.76 12.30
C ALA A 361 15.21 23.60 11.54
N ARG A 362 14.13 22.97 11.06
CA ARG A 362 13.04 23.69 10.39
C ARG A 362 12.21 24.54 11.36
N ILE A 363 11.95 24.00 12.56
CA ILE A 363 11.29 24.75 13.64
C ILE A 363 12.14 25.95 14.03
N ASP A 364 13.44 25.75 14.25
CA ASP A 364 14.37 26.81 14.63
C ASP A 364 14.45 27.90 13.53
N ALA A 365 14.49 27.48 12.26
CA ALA A 365 14.48 28.40 11.12
C ALA A 365 13.18 29.22 11.04
N LEU A 366 12.03 28.57 11.26
CA LEU A 366 10.71 29.24 11.25
C LEU A 366 10.55 30.18 12.45
N GLN A 367 11.06 29.79 13.62
CA GLN A 367 11.09 30.66 14.80
C GLN A 367 11.97 31.90 14.57
N ALA A 368 13.17 31.69 13.99
CA ALA A 368 14.07 32.79 13.64
C ALA A 368 13.48 33.71 12.55
N GLU A 369 12.70 33.15 11.61
CA GLU A 369 11.98 33.93 10.60
C GLU A 369 10.83 34.75 11.23
N ALA A 370 10.02 34.10 12.08
CA ALA A 370 8.94 34.73 12.81
C ALA A 370 9.48 35.89 13.73
N GLN A 371 10.61 35.63 14.36
CA GLN A 371 11.25 36.65 15.20
C GLN A 371 11.78 37.84 14.37
N ARG A 372 12.43 37.56 13.22
CA ARG A 372 12.85 38.62 12.28
C ARG A 372 11.67 39.42 11.74
N GLN A 373 10.57 38.76 11.38
CA GLN A 373 9.35 39.44 10.95
C GLN A 373 8.78 40.31 12.06
N THR A 374 8.76 39.81 13.30
CA THR A 374 8.31 40.58 14.48
C THR A 374 9.21 41.79 14.73
N GLU A 375 10.54 41.60 14.64
CA GLU A 375 11.51 42.71 14.79
C GLU A 375 11.40 43.73 13.65
N GLN A 376 11.24 43.28 12.39
CA GLN A 376 11.01 44.13 11.23
C GLN A 376 9.70 44.92 11.35
N HIS A 377 8.63 44.26 11.81
CA HIS A 377 7.36 44.93 12.08
C HIS A 377 7.47 45.95 13.23
N ALA A 378 8.18 45.59 14.31
CA ALA A 378 8.43 46.51 15.42
C ALA A 378 9.29 47.70 14.97
N ALA A 379 10.31 47.46 14.14
CA ALA A 379 11.14 48.53 13.58
C ALA A 379 10.35 49.43 12.60
N ALA A 380 9.51 48.84 11.76
CA ALA A 380 8.64 49.58 10.86
C ALA A 380 7.60 50.43 11.64
N GLN A 381 7.05 49.85 12.72
CA GLN A 381 6.15 50.57 13.62
C GLN A 381 6.85 51.71 14.34
N ALA A 382 8.08 51.48 14.82
CA ALA A 382 8.89 52.56 15.45
C ALA A 382 9.22 53.68 14.45
N ALA A 383 9.55 53.31 13.19
CA ALA A 383 9.79 54.26 12.13
C ALA A 383 8.50 55.06 11.76
N GLN A 384 7.35 54.36 11.65
CA GLN A 384 6.06 55.03 11.42
C GLN A 384 5.63 55.89 12.61
N ALA A 385 5.85 55.41 13.83
CA ALA A 385 5.58 56.20 15.01
C ALA A 385 6.49 57.45 15.09
N ALA A 386 7.78 57.33 14.71
CA ALA A 386 8.71 58.46 14.61
C ALA A 386 8.30 59.44 13.51
N GLN A 387 7.86 58.96 12.35
CA GLN A 387 7.33 59.80 11.27
C GLN A 387 6.01 60.49 11.66
N ALA A 388 5.09 59.73 12.32
CA ALA A 388 3.86 60.30 12.84
C ALA A 388 4.11 61.36 13.92
N ALA A 389 5.12 61.15 14.78
CA ALA A 389 5.54 62.15 15.78
C ALA A 389 6.15 63.37 15.13
N GLN A 390 6.97 63.25 14.08
CA GLN A 390 7.50 64.34 13.29
C GLN A 390 6.40 65.10 12.51
N ALA A 391 5.44 64.39 11.94
CA ALA A 391 4.31 64.99 11.24
C ALA A 391 3.33 65.64 12.21
N ALA A 392 3.16 65.10 13.42
CA ALA A 392 2.34 65.70 14.48
C ALA A 392 2.96 66.98 15.03
N GLN A 393 4.30 67.11 15.03
CA GLN A 393 5.00 68.37 15.33
C GLN A 393 4.84 69.39 14.19
N ALA A 394 4.61 68.94 12.95
CA ALA A 394 4.49 69.83 11.79
C ALA A 394 3.05 70.21 11.43
N ALA A 395 2.06 69.46 11.85
CA ALA A 395 0.66 69.70 11.53
C ALA A 395 -0.23 69.53 12.77
N GLN A 396 -0.65 70.61 13.31
CA GLN A 396 -1.48 70.66 14.53
C GLN A 396 -2.82 69.91 14.40
N ALA A 397 -3.05 69.06 15.37
CA ALA A 397 -4.30 68.63 16.02
C ALA A 397 -5.39 67.88 15.26
N ALA A 398 -5.57 68.00 13.96
CA ALA A 398 -6.70 67.36 13.28
C ALA A 398 -6.35 65.96 12.67
N GLN A 399 -5.10 65.62 12.34
CA GLN A 399 -4.66 64.40 11.79
C GLN A 399 -4.22 63.34 12.83
N ALA A 400 -3.92 63.74 14.05
CA ALA A 400 -3.46 62.81 15.09
C ALA A 400 -4.50 61.73 15.47
N ALA A 401 -5.78 62.07 15.44
CA ALA A 401 -6.85 61.10 15.75
C ALA A 401 -7.01 60.03 14.64
N GLN A 402 -6.88 60.41 13.37
CA GLN A 402 -6.94 59.44 12.25
C GLN A 402 -5.66 58.61 12.16
N ALA A 403 -4.48 59.18 12.41
CA ALA A 403 -3.22 58.47 12.45
C ALA A 403 -3.17 57.47 13.62
N ALA A 404 -3.71 57.81 14.77
CA ALA A 404 -3.79 56.91 15.92
C ALA A 404 -4.73 55.76 15.71
N GLN A 405 -5.88 55.96 15.03
CA GLN A 405 -6.79 54.89 14.66
C GLN A 405 -6.16 53.97 13.58
N ALA A 406 -5.45 54.50 12.60
CA ALA A 406 -4.76 53.73 11.58
C ALA A 406 -3.61 52.90 12.18
N ALA A 407 -2.87 53.41 13.14
CA ALA A 407 -1.81 52.71 13.86
C ALA A 407 -2.38 51.55 14.73
N GLN A 408 -3.52 51.76 15.41
CA GLN A 408 -4.19 50.73 16.18
C GLN A 408 -4.75 49.61 15.30
N ALA A 409 -5.30 49.93 14.14
CA ALA A 409 -5.76 48.93 13.17
C ALA A 409 -4.60 48.09 12.59
N ALA A 410 -3.45 48.73 12.32
CA ALA A 410 -2.24 48.03 11.87
C ALA A 410 -1.67 47.09 12.95
N GLN A 411 -1.71 47.50 14.23
CA GLN A 411 -1.31 46.65 15.36
C GLN A 411 -2.25 45.45 15.55
N ALA A 412 -3.56 45.66 15.42
CA ALA A 412 -4.53 44.58 15.51
C ALA A 412 -4.36 43.55 14.36
N ALA A 413 -4.09 44.05 13.13
CA ALA A 413 -3.84 43.21 11.96
C ALA A 413 -2.53 42.40 12.10
N GLN A 414 -1.47 43.01 12.65
CA GLN A 414 -0.19 42.32 12.89
C GLN A 414 -0.26 41.31 14.03
N ALA A 415 -1.01 41.63 15.10
CA ALA A 415 -1.25 40.67 16.17
C ALA A 415 -2.04 39.46 15.67
N ALA A 416 -3.02 39.67 14.77
CA ALA A 416 -3.75 38.59 14.13
C ALA A 416 -2.84 37.76 13.19
N GLN A 417 -1.93 38.41 12.47
CA GLN A 417 -0.97 37.73 11.59
C GLN A 417 0.10 36.93 12.35
N ALA A 418 0.59 37.49 13.46
CA ALA A 418 1.50 36.77 14.37
C ALA A 418 0.81 35.61 15.06
N ALA A 419 -0.45 35.72 15.44
CA ALA A 419 -1.26 34.63 15.98
C ALA A 419 -1.49 33.53 14.95
N GLN A 420 -1.74 33.89 13.67
CA GLN A 420 -1.86 32.92 12.59
C GLN A 420 -0.53 32.17 12.31
N SER A 421 0.58 32.88 12.35
CA SER A 421 1.92 32.29 12.18
C SER A 421 2.26 31.30 13.31
N ASN A 422 1.95 31.67 14.56
CA ASN A 422 2.14 30.79 15.71
C ASN A 422 1.23 29.56 15.65
N ALA A 423 -0.04 29.71 15.28
CA ALA A 423 -0.96 28.57 15.10
C ALA A 423 -0.48 27.61 13.99
N HIS A 424 0.13 28.13 12.92
CA HIS A 424 0.73 27.30 11.88
C HIS A 424 1.95 26.51 12.37
N LEU A 425 2.77 27.15 13.22
CA LEU A 425 3.93 26.50 13.86
C LEU A 425 3.50 25.38 14.83
N ASP A 426 2.47 25.67 15.64
CA ASP A 426 1.93 24.68 16.58
C ASP A 426 1.34 23.46 15.85
N ALA A 427 0.62 23.68 14.74
CA ALA A 427 0.09 22.61 13.92
C ALA A 427 1.21 21.72 13.34
N ARG A 428 2.30 22.31 12.85
CA ARG A 428 3.45 21.58 12.32
C ARG A 428 4.24 20.84 13.39
N LEU A 429 4.31 21.43 14.59
CA LEU A 429 4.91 20.75 15.74
C LEU A 429 4.09 19.50 16.12
N ALA A 430 2.78 19.64 16.21
CA ALA A 430 1.88 18.51 16.50
C ALA A 430 1.98 17.41 15.45
N GLU A 431 2.11 17.77 14.16
CA GLU A 431 2.29 16.81 13.07
C GLU A 431 3.63 16.06 13.19
N ALA A 432 4.72 16.77 13.51
CA ALA A 432 6.02 16.16 13.74
C ALA A 432 6.02 15.25 14.98
N GLU A 433 5.32 15.66 16.05
CA GLU A 433 5.13 14.83 17.24
C GLU A 433 4.35 13.54 16.94
N GLN A 434 3.30 13.65 16.11
CA GLN A 434 2.52 12.48 15.68
C GLN A 434 3.35 11.51 14.84
N GLN A 435 4.13 12.02 13.89
CA GLN A 435 5.05 11.19 13.09
C GLN A 435 6.11 10.50 13.96
N THR A 436 6.62 11.24 14.96
CA THR A 436 7.53 10.73 15.96
C THR A 436 6.91 9.56 16.74
N GLN A 437 5.65 9.72 17.14
CA GLN A 437 4.93 8.67 17.88
C GLN A 437 4.64 7.45 17.02
N GLN A 438 4.30 7.64 15.75
CA GLN A 438 4.08 6.55 14.81
C GLN A 438 5.36 5.72 14.61
N ALA A 439 6.49 6.38 14.36
CA ALA A 439 7.78 5.70 14.22
C ALA A 439 8.20 4.95 15.49
N ARG A 440 7.90 5.49 16.68
CA ARG A 440 8.12 4.78 17.97
C ARG A 440 7.26 3.54 18.10
N THR A 441 6.03 3.61 17.62
CA THR A 441 5.10 2.47 17.67
C THR A 441 5.58 1.36 16.72
N GLU A 442 6.01 1.73 15.52
CA GLU A 442 6.57 0.79 14.55
C GLU A 442 7.86 0.12 15.07
N LEU A 443 8.74 0.91 15.67
CA LEU A 443 9.94 0.38 16.33
C LEU A 443 9.60 -0.61 17.44
N ALA A 444 8.61 -0.28 18.28
CA ALA A 444 8.16 -1.17 19.35
C ALA A 444 7.58 -2.48 18.79
N LEU A 445 6.85 -2.41 17.68
CA LEU A 445 6.30 -3.58 17.00
C LEU A 445 7.41 -4.50 16.46
N LEU A 446 8.41 -3.93 15.79
CA LEU A 446 9.56 -4.66 15.29
C LEU A 446 10.37 -5.31 16.43
N GLN A 447 10.54 -4.59 17.54
CA GLN A 447 11.18 -5.15 18.75
C GLN A 447 10.35 -6.28 19.37
N ALA A 448 9.03 -6.21 19.31
CA ALA A 448 8.14 -7.28 19.77
C ALA A 448 8.28 -8.51 18.85
N GLN A 449 8.28 -8.34 17.53
CA GLN A 449 8.50 -9.41 16.57
C GLN A 449 9.86 -10.10 16.77
N LEU A 450 10.91 -9.33 17.03
CA LEU A 450 12.22 -9.87 17.39
C LEU A 450 12.16 -10.74 18.66
N ARG A 451 11.45 -10.27 19.69
CA ARG A 451 11.26 -11.05 20.94
C ARG A 451 10.51 -12.35 20.70
N GLU A 452 9.48 -12.33 19.85
CA GLU A 452 8.74 -13.55 19.48
C GLU A 452 9.63 -14.56 18.75
N VAL A 453 10.47 -14.10 17.82
CA VAL A 453 11.45 -14.95 17.15
C VAL A 453 12.36 -15.63 18.19
N TYR A 454 12.88 -14.87 19.15
CA TYR A 454 13.72 -15.43 20.24
C TYR A 454 12.94 -16.36 21.17
N ALA A 455 11.64 -16.12 21.36
CA ALA A 455 10.77 -16.96 22.21
C ALA A 455 10.27 -18.23 21.52
N SER A 456 10.35 -18.30 20.18
CA SER A 456 9.80 -19.39 19.38
C SER A 456 10.39 -20.76 19.77
N ARG A 457 9.58 -21.81 19.62
CA ARG A 457 10.05 -23.19 19.86
C ARG A 457 11.26 -23.55 19.00
N SER A 458 11.27 -23.09 17.75
CA SER A 458 12.40 -23.27 16.82
C SER A 458 13.68 -22.62 17.35
N TRP A 459 13.58 -21.39 17.85
CA TRP A 459 14.71 -20.68 18.45
C TRP A 459 15.27 -21.39 19.70
N ARG A 460 14.38 -21.89 20.57
CA ARG A 460 14.80 -22.61 21.81
C ARG A 460 15.40 -23.96 21.52
N VAL A 461 14.84 -24.71 20.56
CA VAL A 461 15.34 -26.03 20.18
C VAL A 461 16.72 -25.93 19.53
N THR A 462 16.99 -24.86 18.78
CA THR A 462 18.30 -24.62 18.16
C THR A 462 19.29 -23.86 19.05
N GLY A 463 18.89 -23.53 20.28
CA GLY A 463 19.71 -22.86 21.29
C GLY A 463 21.11 -23.45 21.51
N PRO A 464 21.24 -24.77 21.67
CA PRO A 464 22.53 -25.42 21.83
C PRO A 464 23.46 -25.25 20.62
N LEU A 465 22.89 -25.30 19.39
CA LEU A 465 23.63 -25.17 18.13
C LEU A 465 24.15 -23.73 17.92
N ARG A 466 23.41 -22.72 18.34
CA ARG A 466 23.85 -21.32 18.30
C ARG A 466 25.00 -21.02 19.26
N ARG A 467 25.02 -21.68 20.44
CA ARG A 467 26.14 -21.58 21.39
C ARG A 467 27.44 -22.20 20.86
N ILE A 468 27.31 -23.22 19.99
CA ILE A 468 28.46 -23.84 19.35
C ILE A 468 29.04 -22.92 18.24
N SER A 469 28.17 -22.22 17.49
CA SER A 469 28.64 -21.32 16.42
C SER A 469 29.27 -20.03 16.95
N THR A 470 28.93 -19.60 18.16
CA THR A 470 29.57 -18.43 18.81
C THR A 470 30.96 -18.76 19.39
N ILE A 471 31.28 -20.07 19.57
CA ILE A 471 32.59 -20.50 20.07
C ILE A 471 33.64 -20.60 18.92
N VAL A 472 33.19 -20.63 17.68
CA VAL A 472 34.04 -20.87 16.47
C VAL A 472 34.37 -19.57 15.70
N ARG A 473 34.04 -18.38 16.19
CA ARG A 473 34.51 -17.15 15.56
C ARG A 473 35.67 -16.51 16.31
N PRO A 474 36.84 -16.35 15.66
CA PRO A 474 37.89 -15.50 16.19
C PRO A 474 37.43 -14.04 16.16
N GLY A 475 37.84 -13.29 17.20
CA GLY A 475 37.45 -11.90 17.36
C GLY A 475 37.86 -11.00 16.21
N GLU A 476 36.98 -10.13 15.83
CA GLU A 476 37.33 -8.94 15.06
C GLU A 476 37.72 -7.80 16.01
N PRO A 477 38.70 -7.01 15.66
CA PRO A 477 39.24 -5.95 16.52
C PRO A 477 38.31 -4.73 16.51
N ASN A 478 38.19 -4.10 17.66
CA ASN A 478 37.64 -2.75 17.85
C ASN A 478 38.35 -1.73 16.95
N THR A 479 37.58 -1.04 16.13
CA THR A 479 37.78 0.40 15.81
C THR A 479 36.43 1.06 15.66
#